data_a6fe364076f13639d36473db54c6da6d
#
_entry.id   a6fe364076f13639d36473db54c6da6d
#
_cell.length_a   1.000
_cell.length_b   1.000
_cell.length_c   1.000
_cell.angle_alpha   90.00
_cell.angle_beta   90.00
_cell.angle_gamma   90.00
#
_symmetry.space_group_name_H-M   'P 1'
#
loop_
_entity.id
_entity.type
_entity.pdbx_description
1 polymer ?
#
loop_
_entity_poly.entity_id
_entity_poly.type
_entity_poly.pdbx_seq_one_letter_code
_entity_poly.pdbx_strand_id
1 'polypeptide(L)'
;MVEEGGKQILFDVGYSDIFIKNAYKMNMRFWELDYLVLSHGHLDHTWGLPDLIKLFTEAKIESIDYQVPVLVAHPLVFTPKEMGGLKEIGSMVTEEELNRHFSVKLSFEPVWLTDRLVFLGEIKRGNDFEAKTPIGKVKGEKVDKDDYIMDDSALAYCSKDGLVIITGCSHAGICNIVEQAKKVCKDDRIIDIIGGFHLLNPNKNQLEGTLNYLKKLQPKTLHACHCTDLKSKIALSKASNIQEVGVGLVLDYQ
;
A
#
# COMPACT_ATOMS: atom_id res chain seq x y z
N MET A 1 -5.19 5.10 -7.57
CA MET A 1 -4.53 5.45 -8.84
C MET A 1 -3.60 6.62 -8.59
N VAL A 2 -2.36 6.55 -9.07
CA VAL A 2 -1.40 7.66 -9.07
C VAL A 2 -1.01 7.96 -10.51
N GLU A 3 -0.94 9.22 -10.87
CA GLU A 3 -0.47 9.68 -12.18
C GLU A 3 0.76 10.56 -11.95
N GLU A 4 1.90 10.20 -12.55
CA GLU A 4 3.14 10.94 -12.43
C GLU A 4 4.06 10.72 -13.64
N GLY A 5 4.61 11.82 -14.19
CA GLY A 5 5.54 11.76 -15.34
C GLY A 5 4.95 11.09 -16.58
N GLY A 6 3.62 11.20 -16.78
CA GLY A 6 2.89 10.52 -17.85
C GLY A 6 2.70 9.02 -17.63
N LYS A 7 2.98 8.50 -16.42
CA LYS A 7 2.76 7.12 -16.04
C LYS A 7 1.52 6.98 -15.17
N GLN A 8 0.78 5.88 -15.37
CA GLN A 8 -0.39 5.49 -14.58
C GLN A 8 -0.05 4.30 -13.68
N ILE A 9 -0.23 4.46 -12.37
CA ILE A 9 0.12 3.47 -11.36
C ILE A 9 -1.12 3.11 -10.55
N LEU A 10 -1.56 1.85 -10.60
CA LEU A 10 -2.58 1.32 -9.71
C LEU A 10 -1.89 0.81 -8.44
N PHE A 11 -2.28 1.34 -7.28
CA PHE A 11 -1.77 0.89 -5.98
C PHE A 11 -2.87 0.09 -5.27
N ASP A 12 -2.63 -1.19 -5.09
CA ASP A 12 -3.55 -2.23 -4.63
C ASP A 12 -4.80 -2.43 -5.53
N VAL A 13 -5.41 -3.60 -5.43
CA VAL A 13 -6.60 -3.98 -6.20
C VAL A 13 -7.84 -4.26 -5.32
N GLY A 14 -7.69 -4.10 -4.00
CA GLY A 14 -8.79 -4.32 -3.07
C GLY A 14 -9.22 -5.79 -2.96
N TYR A 15 -10.45 -5.97 -2.46
CA TYR A 15 -11.04 -7.26 -2.12
C TYR A 15 -11.82 -7.92 -3.27
N SER A 16 -12.26 -7.15 -4.27
CA SER A 16 -13.11 -7.61 -5.36
C SER A 16 -13.08 -6.64 -6.54
N ASP A 17 -13.91 -6.86 -7.56
CA ASP A 17 -14.05 -6.01 -8.75
C ASP A 17 -14.55 -4.57 -8.48
N ILE A 18 -14.82 -4.21 -7.22
CA ILE A 18 -15.40 -2.91 -6.88
C ILE A 18 -14.47 -1.74 -7.28
N PHE A 19 -13.15 -1.95 -7.26
CA PHE A 19 -12.19 -0.94 -7.70
C PHE A 19 -12.33 -0.65 -9.21
N ILE A 20 -12.60 -1.67 -10.04
CA ILE A 20 -12.87 -1.52 -11.48
C ILE A 20 -14.17 -0.73 -11.70
N LYS A 21 -15.24 -1.10 -10.97
CA LYS A 21 -16.53 -0.41 -11.05
C LYS A 21 -16.44 1.05 -10.62
N ASN A 22 -15.66 1.34 -9.58
CA ASN A 22 -15.41 2.71 -9.13
C ASN A 22 -14.58 3.50 -10.16
N ALA A 23 -13.54 2.90 -10.73
CA ALA A 23 -12.72 3.51 -11.77
C ALA A 23 -13.57 3.92 -12.99
N TYR A 24 -14.46 3.06 -13.47
CA TYR A 24 -15.39 3.39 -14.56
C TYR A 24 -16.27 4.60 -14.24
N LYS A 25 -16.81 4.68 -13.01
CA LYS A 25 -17.62 5.84 -12.59
C LYS A 25 -16.81 7.14 -12.51
N MET A 26 -15.50 7.02 -12.30
CA MET A 26 -14.56 8.14 -12.25
C MET A 26 -13.90 8.43 -13.60
N ASN A 27 -14.33 7.77 -14.69
CA ASN A 27 -13.74 7.84 -16.03
C ASN A 27 -12.25 7.45 -16.08
N MET A 28 -11.80 6.65 -15.14
CA MET A 28 -10.45 6.08 -15.13
C MET A 28 -10.41 4.82 -16.00
N ARG A 29 -9.36 4.66 -16.78
CA ARG A 29 -9.15 3.52 -17.67
C ARG A 29 -7.94 2.71 -17.23
N PHE A 30 -8.08 1.40 -17.13
CA PHE A 30 -6.96 0.50 -16.81
C PHE A 30 -6.18 0.02 -18.04
N TRP A 31 -6.59 0.39 -19.24
CA TRP A 31 -5.93 -0.01 -20.49
C TRP A 31 -4.53 0.63 -20.65
N GLU A 32 -4.28 1.72 -19.95
CA GLU A 32 -3.07 2.54 -20.06
C GLU A 32 -2.18 2.41 -18.80
N LEU A 33 -2.44 1.40 -17.96
CA LEU A 33 -1.65 1.18 -16.75
C LEU A 33 -0.20 0.82 -17.08
N ASP A 34 0.75 1.58 -16.55
CA ASP A 34 2.19 1.24 -16.62
C ASP A 34 2.60 0.30 -15.48
N TYR A 35 2.05 0.54 -14.30
CA TYR A 35 2.39 -0.25 -13.11
C TYR A 35 1.16 -0.66 -12.31
N LEU A 36 1.23 -1.88 -11.80
CA LEU A 36 0.42 -2.38 -10.70
C LEU A 36 1.35 -2.58 -9.50
N VAL A 37 1.10 -1.88 -8.39
CA VAL A 37 1.92 -2.00 -7.18
C VAL A 37 1.08 -2.58 -6.07
N LEU A 38 1.58 -3.61 -5.39
CA LEU A 38 0.93 -4.18 -4.21
C LEU A 38 1.67 -3.73 -2.95
N SER A 39 0.92 -3.18 -2.00
CA SER A 39 1.46 -2.74 -0.71
C SER A 39 1.89 -3.92 0.15
N HIS A 40 1.07 -4.95 0.23
CA HIS A 40 1.31 -6.20 0.96
C HIS A 40 0.31 -7.28 0.52
N GLY A 41 0.48 -8.51 1.02
CA GLY A 41 -0.24 -9.68 0.52
C GLY A 41 -1.61 -9.95 1.12
N HIS A 42 -2.19 -9.10 1.99
CA HIS A 42 -3.51 -9.39 2.56
C HIS A 42 -4.63 -9.35 1.53
N LEU A 43 -5.67 -10.11 1.84
CA LEU A 43 -6.84 -10.38 0.99
C LEU A 43 -7.53 -9.11 0.48
N ASP A 44 -7.64 -8.09 1.31
CA ASP A 44 -8.29 -6.83 0.99
C ASP A 44 -7.41 -5.86 0.15
N HIS A 45 -6.21 -6.30 -0.22
CA HIS A 45 -5.29 -5.63 -1.14
C HIS A 45 -5.02 -6.43 -2.42
N THR A 46 -5.25 -7.75 -2.40
CA THR A 46 -4.82 -8.65 -3.48
C THR A 46 -5.94 -9.47 -4.14
N TRP A 47 -7.11 -9.65 -3.49
CA TRP A 47 -8.17 -10.52 -4.03
C TRP A 47 -8.88 -9.96 -5.26
N GLY A 48 -8.67 -8.70 -5.61
CA GLY A 48 -9.09 -8.15 -6.89
C GLY A 48 -8.20 -8.51 -8.09
N LEU A 49 -7.05 -9.19 -7.88
CA LEU A 49 -6.15 -9.61 -8.97
C LEU A 49 -6.84 -10.47 -10.03
N PRO A 50 -7.64 -11.50 -9.69
CA PRO A 50 -8.38 -12.27 -10.68
C PRO A 50 -9.33 -11.43 -11.53
N ASP A 51 -9.94 -10.39 -10.94
CA ASP A 51 -10.86 -9.52 -11.68
C ASP A 51 -10.12 -8.60 -12.65
N LEU A 52 -8.93 -8.13 -12.29
CA LEU A 52 -8.06 -7.38 -13.21
C LEU A 52 -7.56 -8.28 -14.37
N ILE A 53 -7.20 -9.53 -14.08
CA ILE A 53 -6.81 -10.51 -15.11
C ILE A 53 -7.98 -10.76 -16.08
N LYS A 54 -9.20 -10.93 -15.57
CA LYS A 54 -10.40 -11.07 -16.42
C LYS A 54 -10.58 -9.87 -17.32
N LEU A 55 -10.47 -8.66 -16.77
CA LEU A 55 -10.61 -7.42 -17.52
C LEU A 55 -9.65 -7.36 -18.72
N PHE A 56 -8.37 -7.66 -18.52
CA PHE A 56 -7.38 -7.68 -19.60
C PHE A 56 -7.60 -8.86 -20.58
N THR A 57 -8.10 -9.99 -20.09
CA THR A 57 -8.45 -11.13 -20.95
C THR A 57 -9.61 -10.78 -21.87
N GLU A 58 -10.66 -10.15 -21.36
CA GLU A 58 -11.81 -9.67 -22.13
C GLU A 58 -11.38 -8.63 -23.16
N ALA A 59 -10.54 -7.66 -22.76
CA ALA A 59 -9.98 -6.67 -23.67
C ALA A 59 -9.26 -7.33 -24.87
N LYS A 60 -8.45 -8.35 -24.60
CA LYS A 60 -7.76 -9.10 -25.66
C LYS A 60 -8.72 -9.83 -26.59
N ILE A 61 -9.79 -10.47 -26.05
CA ILE A 61 -10.80 -11.16 -26.84
C ILE A 61 -11.55 -10.18 -27.75
N GLU A 62 -11.86 -8.99 -27.24
CA GLU A 62 -12.59 -7.95 -27.96
C GLU A 62 -11.71 -7.07 -28.84
N SER A 63 -10.40 -7.35 -28.92
CA SER A 63 -9.42 -6.56 -29.68
C SER A 63 -9.34 -5.10 -29.23
N ILE A 64 -9.52 -4.86 -27.93
CA ILE A 64 -9.26 -3.56 -27.31
C ILE A 64 -7.77 -3.46 -27.04
N ASP A 65 -7.14 -2.38 -27.51
CA ASP A 65 -5.73 -2.12 -27.22
C ASP A 65 -5.53 -1.85 -25.72
N TYR A 66 -4.58 -2.52 -25.10
CA TYR A 66 -4.19 -2.29 -23.72
C TYR A 66 -2.70 -2.56 -23.51
N GLN A 67 -2.16 -1.90 -22.52
CA GLN A 67 -0.79 -2.15 -22.06
C GLN A 67 -0.82 -3.13 -20.88
N VAL A 68 0.05 -4.15 -20.90
CA VAL A 68 0.26 -5.04 -19.75
C VAL A 68 1.14 -4.31 -18.74
N PRO A 69 0.64 -3.99 -17.54
CA PRO A 69 1.43 -3.27 -16.55
C PRO A 69 2.56 -4.13 -15.97
N VAL A 70 3.61 -3.48 -15.48
CA VAL A 70 4.61 -4.13 -14.64
C VAL A 70 4.05 -4.25 -13.22
N LEU A 71 3.91 -5.48 -12.70
CA LEU A 71 3.54 -5.71 -11.30
C LEU A 71 4.78 -5.57 -10.42
N VAL A 72 4.75 -4.63 -9.47
CA VAL A 72 5.83 -4.39 -8.50
C VAL A 72 5.34 -4.71 -7.10
N ALA A 73 6.07 -5.54 -6.38
CA ALA A 73 5.73 -5.93 -5.00
C ALA A 73 6.96 -6.42 -4.22
N HIS A 74 6.77 -6.60 -2.91
CA HIS A 74 7.75 -7.30 -2.07
C HIS A 74 7.74 -8.81 -2.38
N PRO A 75 8.89 -9.52 -2.32
CA PRO A 75 8.96 -10.96 -2.65
C PRO A 75 8.06 -11.87 -1.81
N LEU A 76 7.69 -11.48 -0.59
CA LEU A 76 6.84 -12.27 0.30
C LEU A 76 5.34 -12.02 0.14
N VAL A 77 4.92 -11.15 -0.78
CA VAL A 77 3.50 -10.74 -0.93
C VAL A 77 2.58 -11.91 -1.31
N PHE A 78 3.09 -12.92 -2.01
CA PHE A 78 2.33 -14.09 -2.45
C PHE A 78 2.48 -15.32 -1.52
N THR A 79 3.11 -15.14 -0.37
CA THR A 79 3.23 -16.22 0.62
C THR A 79 1.87 -16.48 1.28
N PRO A 80 1.38 -17.74 1.34
CA PRO A 80 0.12 -18.07 1.99
C PRO A 80 0.11 -17.68 3.47
N LYS A 81 -1.00 -17.07 3.92
CA LYS A 81 -1.14 -16.52 5.27
C LYS A 81 -2.46 -16.99 5.91
N GLU A 82 -2.44 -17.26 7.20
CA GLU A 82 -3.65 -17.63 7.96
C GLU A 82 -3.81 -16.82 9.24
N MET A 83 -5.04 -16.62 9.69
CA MET A 83 -5.33 -15.89 10.94
C MET A 83 -6.66 -16.35 11.54
N GLY A 84 -6.65 -16.69 12.85
CA GLY A 84 -7.87 -16.84 13.63
C GLY A 84 -8.87 -17.88 13.09
N GLY A 85 -8.39 -18.97 12.47
CA GLY A 85 -9.23 -20.02 11.88
C GLY A 85 -9.60 -19.76 10.40
N LEU A 86 -9.29 -18.58 9.86
CA LEU A 86 -9.33 -18.32 8.43
C LEU A 86 -8.10 -18.96 7.79
N LYS A 87 -8.30 -19.86 6.85
CA LYS A 87 -7.23 -20.65 6.25
C LYS A 87 -6.42 -19.90 5.20
N GLU A 88 -6.94 -18.83 4.67
CA GLU A 88 -6.24 -17.95 3.75
C GLU A 88 -6.68 -16.49 3.97
N ILE A 89 -5.73 -15.66 4.28
CA ILE A 89 -5.87 -14.19 4.36
C ILE A 89 -4.85 -13.49 3.45
N GLY A 90 -4.02 -14.24 2.73
CA GLY A 90 -3.07 -13.77 1.74
C GLY A 90 -3.66 -13.75 0.34
N SER A 91 -2.78 -13.62 -0.66
CA SER A 91 -3.19 -13.65 -2.08
C SER A 91 -3.72 -15.02 -2.48
N MET A 92 -4.82 -15.06 -3.24
CA MET A 92 -5.34 -16.27 -3.87
C MET A 92 -4.62 -16.63 -5.18
N VAL A 93 -3.79 -15.73 -5.68
CA VAL A 93 -3.04 -15.92 -6.93
C VAL A 93 -1.56 -16.04 -6.59
N THR A 94 -0.91 -17.05 -7.15
CA THR A 94 0.52 -17.30 -6.96
C THR A 94 1.38 -16.42 -7.87
N GLU A 95 2.66 -16.26 -7.53
CA GLU A 95 3.64 -15.59 -8.39
C GLU A 95 3.73 -16.25 -9.77
N GLU A 96 3.72 -17.60 -9.83
CA GLU A 96 3.78 -18.35 -11.08
C GLU A 96 2.59 -18.02 -12.00
N GLU A 97 1.38 -17.97 -11.44
CA GLU A 97 0.18 -17.62 -12.21
C GLU A 97 0.26 -16.17 -12.70
N LEU A 98 0.73 -15.23 -11.86
CA LEU A 98 0.85 -13.82 -12.23
C LEU A 98 1.90 -13.58 -13.33
N ASN A 99 2.99 -14.33 -13.34
CA ASN A 99 4.01 -14.26 -14.41
C ASN A 99 3.47 -14.63 -15.79
N ARG A 100 2.30 -15.27 -15.88
CA ARG A 100 1.61 -15.55 -17.16
C ARG A 100 0.83 -14.35 -17.70
N HIS A 101 0.52 -13.38 -16.82
CA HIS A 101 -0.35 -12.26 -17.14
C HIS A 101 0.36 -10.90 -17.05
N PHE A 102 1.40 -10.78 -16.24
CA PHE A 102 2.11 -9.55 -15.96
C PHE A 102 3.62 -9.73 -16.11
N SER A 103 4.33 -8.64 -16.32
CA SER A 103 5.77 -8.59 -16.07
C SER A 103 5.96 -8.37 -14.55
N VAL A 104 6.36 -9.40 -13.81
CA VAL A 104 6.46 -9.34 -12.34
C VAL A 104 7.86 -8.91 -11.92
N LYS A 105 7.95 -7.88 -11.09
CA LYS A 105 9.18 -7.36 -10.47
C LYS A 105 9.06 -7.37 -8.96
N LEU A 106 9.60 -8.39 -8.32
CA LEU A 106 9.67 -8.50 -6.87
C LEU A 106 10.97 -7.90 -6.34
N SER A 107 10.90 -7.08 -5.27
CA SER A 107 12.09 -6.44 -4.73
C SER A 107 12.00 -6.19 -3.22
N PHE A 108 13.06 -6.52 -2.50
CA PHE A 108 13.31 -6.05 -1.13
C PHE A 108 13.83 -4.60 -1.11
N GLU A 109 14.46 -4.18 -2.20
CA GLU A 109 15.06 -2.86 -2.32
C GLU A 109 14.09 -1.85 -2.95
N PRO A 110 14.29 -0.55 -2.74
CA PRO A 110 13.48 0.48 -3.39
C PRO A 110 13.51 0.37 -4.91
N VAL A 111 12.33 0.55 -5.54
CA VAL A 111 12.17 0.55 -7.00
C VAL A 111 11.57 1.89 -7.43
N TRP A 112 12.35 2.69 -8.15
CA TRP A 112 11.87 3.92 -8.77
C TRP A 112 10.97 3.56 -9.97
N LEU A 113 9.71 4.02 -9.91
CA LEU A 113 8.71 3.82 -10.96
C LEU A 113 8.78 4.97 -11.98
N THR A 114 9.11 6.16 -11.49
CA THR A 114 9.41 7.37 -12.28
C THR A 114 10.60 8.09 -11.62
N ASP A 115 10.99 9.25 -12.14
CA ASP A 115 12.04 10.08 -11.54
C ASP A 115 11.67 10.60 -10.13
N ARG A 116 10.37 10.61 -9.78
CA ARG A 116 9.87 11.18 -8.53
C ARG A 116 8.99 10.24 -7.69
N LEU A 117 8.62 9.06 -8.20
CA LEU A 117 7.79 8.10 -7.49
C LEU A 117 8.56 6.79 -7.26
N VAL A 118 8.63 6.34 -6.01
CA VAL A 118 9.37 5.15 -5.61
C VAL A 118 8.50 4.19 -4.79
N PHE A 119 8.57 2.90 -5.10
CA PHE A 119 8.17 1.80 -4.21
C PHE A 119 9.30 1.58 -3.19
N LEU A 120 8.98 1.57 -1.89
CA LEU A 120 10.00 1.64 -0.82
C LEU A 120 10.72 0.32 -0.53
N GLY A 121 10.21 -0.82 -1.06
CA GLY A 121 10.75 -2.14 -0.73
C GLY A 121 10.46 -2.54 0.72
N GLU A 122 11.32 -3.35 1.32
CA GLU A 122 11.18 -3.79 2.72
C GLU A 122 11.36 -2.62 3.70
N ILE A 123 10.37 -2.43 4.58
CA ILE A 123 10.38 -1.35 5.58
C ILE A 123 11.17 -1.78 6.83
N LYS A 124 12.22 -1.06 7.16
CA LYS A 124 12.99 -1.28 8.39
C LYS A 124 12.20 -0.86 9.63
N ARG A 125 12.11 -1.73 10.63
CA ARG A 125 11.37 -1.52 11.88
C ARG A 125 12.29 -1.01 12.97
N GLY A 126 12.41 0.33 13.08
CA GLY A 126 13.38 1.00 13.94
C GLY A 126 12.88 1.41 15.31
N ASN A 127 11.55 1.52 15.52
CA ASN A 127 10.98 1.92 16.79
C ASN A 127 10.50 0.72 17.64
N ASP A 128 10.15 0.95 18.90
CA ASP A 128 9.75 -0.07 19.87
C ASP A 128 8.24 -0.17 20.11
N PHE A 129 7.42 0.63 19.40
CA PHE A 129 5.98 0.69 19.60
C PHE A 129 5.14 0.24 18.39
N GLU A 130 5.69 0.16 17.17
CA GLU A 130 5.01 -0.34 15.98
C GLU A 130 5.45 -1.76 15.62
N ALA A 131 4.57 -2.52 14.94
CA ALA A 131 4.85 -3.84 14.39
C ALA A 131 5.42 -4.86 15.40
N LYS A 132 4.90 -4.87 16.64
CA LYS A 132 5.40 -5.72 17.73
C LYS A 132 4.60 -7.01 17.94
N THR A 133 3.41 -7.10 17.35
CA THR A 133 2.53 -8.29 17.44
C THR A 133 2.34 -8.89 16.05
N PRO A 134 2.42 -10.21 15.92
CA PRO A 134 2.14 -10.86 14.65
C PRO A 134 0.65 -10.80 14.30
N ILE A 135 0.36 -10.84 13.00
CA ILE A 135 -0.99 -10.92 12.45
C ILE A 135 -1.15 -12.28 11.78
N GLY A 136 -1.52 -13.28 12.57
CA GLY A 136 -1.65 -14.63 12.08
C GLY A 136 -0.31 -15.34 11.85
N LYS A 137 -0.27 -16.20 10.86
CA LYS A 137 0.89 -17.04 10.53
C LYS A 137 1.13 -17.11 9.03
N VAL A 138 2.40 -17.15 8.66
CA VAL A 138 2.88 -17.51 7.32
C VAL A 138 3.04 -19.01 7.25
N LYS A 139 2.53 -19.62 6.20
CA LYS A 139 2.69 -21.04 5.91
C LYS A 139 4.14 -21.34 5.51
N GLY A 140 4.79 -22.19 6.26
CA GLY A 140 6.13 -22.67 5.96
C GLY A 140 6.12 -24.11 5.45
N GLU A 141 7.16 -24.51 4.73
CA GLU A 141 7.29 -25.89 4.22
C GLU A 141 7.24 -26.97 5.32
N LYS A 142 7.74 -26.67 6.51
CA LYS A 142 7.84 -27.62 7.64
C LYS A 142 7.09 -27.13 8.88
N VAL A 143 7.09 -25.85 9.16
CA VAL A 143 6.50 -25.22 10.34
C VAL A 143 6.01 -23.84 10.00
N ASP A 144 4.76 -23.54 10.38
CA ASP A 144 4.19 -22.21 10.26
C ASP A 144 4.90 -21.25 11.23
N LYS A 145 5.12 -20.02 10.78
CA LYS A 145 5.78 -18.96 11.57
C LYS A 145 4.81 -17.82 11.84
N ASP A 146 5.00 -17.13 12.95
CA ASP A 146 4.29 -15.88 13.23
C ASP A 146 4.54 -14.88 12.11
N ASP A 147 3.44 -14.32 11.59
CA ASP A 147 3.50 -13.36 10.48
C ASP A 147 3.52 -11.92 11.02
N TYR A 148 4.63 -11.25 10.83
CA TYR A 148 4.80 -9.83 11.13
C TYR A 148 4.56 -8.94 9.90
N ILE A 149 4.04 -9.51 8.81
CA ILE A 149 3.77 -8.81 7.54
C ILE A 149 5.05 -8.10 7.05
N MET A 150 6.11 -8.89 6.84
CA MET A 150 7.40 -8.36 6.38
C MET A 150 7.34 -7.83 4.96
N ASP A 151 6.30 -8.20 4.22
CA ASP A 151 6.00 -7.76 2.87
C ASP A 151 5.31 -6.38 2.80
N ASP A 152 4.98 -5.76 3.95
CA ASP A 152 4.36 -4.42 3.98
C ASP A 152 5.29 -3.34 3.45
N SER A 153 4.81 -2.58 2.49
CA SER A 153 5.54 -1.52 1.81
C SER A 153 4.61 -0.34 1.46
N ALA A 154 5.18 0.70 0.88
CA ALA A 154 4.46 1.92 0.51
C ALA A 154 5.09 2.58 -0.72
N LEU A 155 4.40 3.60 -1.25
CA LEU A 155 4.96 4.52 -2.24
C LEU A 155 5.38 5.84 -1.56
N ALA A 156 6.44 6.45 -2.08
CA ALA A 156 6.82 7.81 -1.75
C ALA A 156 6.95 8.64 -3.03
N TYR A 157 6.32 9.80 -3.05
CA TYR A 157 6.41 10.77 -4.13
C TYR A 157 7.21 11.98 -3.67
N CYS A 158 8.23 12.33 -4.45
CA CYS A 158 9.10 13.47 -4.23
C CYS A 158 8.53 14.72 -4.91
N SER A 159 7.72 15.50 -4.21
CA SER A 159 7.25 16.79 -4.71
C SER A 159 8.29 17.88 -4.45
N LYS A 160 8.13 19.05 -5.08
CA LYS A 160 8.98 20.22 -4.82
C LYS A 160 8.92 20.72 -3.37
N ASP A 161 7.80 20.49 -2.68
CA ASP A 161 7.55 20.96 -1.33
C ASP A 161 7.93 19.94 -0.25
N GLY A 162 8.16 18.67 -0.62
CA GLY A 162 8.50 17.56 0.26
C GLY A 162 7.84 16.26 -0.16
N LEU A 163 7.86 15.26 0.70
CA LEU A 163 7.38 13.92 0.41
C LEU A 163 5.88 13.77 0.64
N VAL A 164 5.22 13.06 -0.28
CA VAL A 164 3.89 12.51 -0.11
C VAL A 164 4.02 10.99 -0.01
N ILE A 165 3.52 10.42 1.09
CA ILE A 165 3.62 8.98 1.36
C ILE A 165 2.25 8.34 1.14
N ILE A 166 2.18 7.27 0.35
CA ILE A 166 0.97 6.54 0.05
C ILE A 166 1.16 5.11 0.54
N THR A 167 0.31 4.68 1.48
CA THR A 167 0.42 3.37 2.13
C THR A 167 -0.88 2.56 1.99
N GLY A 168 -0.78 1.22 2.07
CA GLY A 168 -1.92 0.32 2.20
C GLY A 168 -2.44 0.31 3.64
N CYS A 169 -1.90 -0.61 4.47
CA CYS A 169 -2.26 -0.75 5.88
C CYS A 169 -1.24 -0.21 6.88
N SER A 170 0.03 -0.08 6.51
CA SER A 170 1.13 0.27 7.42
C SER A 170 1.35 -0.77 8.54
N HIS A 171 1.36 -2.05 8.22
CA HIS A 171 1.68 -3.11 9.18
C HIS A 171 3.12 -3.01 9.72
N ALA A 172 4.03 -2.51 8.89
CA ALA A 172 5.40 -2.20 9.32
C ALA A 172 5.45 -1.03 10.32
N GLY A 173 4.34 -0.28 10.45
CA GLY A 173 4.23 0.94 11.22
C GLY A 173 4.40 2.20 10.38
N ILE A 174 3.45 3.15 10.53
CA ILE A 174 3.47 4.38 9.72
C ILE A 174 4.72 5.22 9.99
N CYS A 175 5.22 5.25 11.23
CA CYS A 175 6.44 5.98 11.56
C CYS A 175 7.68 5.34 10.90
N ASN A 176 7.74 4.00 10.88
CA ASN A 176 8.82 3.27 10.19
C ASN A 176 8.78 3.50 8.68
N ILE A 177 7.59 3.54 8.08
CA ILE A 177 7.41 3.85 6.64
C ILE A 177 7.91 5.27 6.34
N VAL A 178 7.56 6.26 7.16
CA VAL A 178 8.04 7.65 7.00
C VAL A 178 9.57 7.71 7.07
N GLU A 179 10.19 7.07 8.06
CA GLU A 179 11.65 7.06 8.17
C GLU A 179 12.34 6.38 6.98
N GLN A 180 11.74 5.30 6.44
CA GLN A 180 12.25 4.65 5.23
C GLN A 180 12.11 5.59 4.02
N ALA A 181 10.98 6.27 3.86
CA ALA A 181 10.76 7.23 2.77
C ALA A 181 11.78 8.37 2.80
N LYS A 182 11.99 9.01 3.97
CA LYS A 182 13.00 10.06 4.16
C LYS A 182 14.39 9.58 3.73
N LYS A 183 14.76 8.37 4.17
CA LYS A 183 16.07 7.79 3.84
C LYS A 183 16.25 7.54 2.35
N VAL A 184 15.23 6.96 1.69
CA VAL A 184 15.27 6.60 0.26
C VAL A 184 15.27 7.85 -0.61
N CYS A 185 14.39 8.80 -0.29
CA CYS A 185 14.22 10.04 -1.06
C CYS A 185 15.21 11.14 -0.66
N LYS A 186 15.92 10.99 0.46
CA LYS A 186 16.87 11.97 1.01
C LYS A 186 16.22 13.34 1.26
N ASP A 187 14.96 13.33 1.73
CA ASP A 187 14.19 14.52 2.09
C ASP A 187 13.44 14.26 3.40
N ASP A 188 13.56 15.18 4.37
CA ASP A 188 12.91 15.08 5.69
C ASP A 188 11.55 15.80 5.73
N ARG A 189 11.20 16.57 4.70
CA ARG A 189 9.97 17.35 4.64
C ARG A 189 8.81 16.43 4.26
N ILE A 190 7.79 16.34 5.10
CA ILE A 190 6.58 15.54 4.83
C ILE A 190 5.40 16.47 4.58
N ILE A 191 4.84 16.38 3.39
CA ILE A 191 3.66 17.14 2.99
C ILE A 191 2.40 16.39 3.40
N ASP A 192 2.30 15.11 3.02
CA ASP A 192 1.10 14.33 3.28
C ASP A 192 1.43 12.85 3.52
N ILE A 193 0.55 12.19 4.29
CA ILE A 193 0.57 10.76 4.50
C ILE A 193 -0.85 10.23 4.27
N ILE A 194 -1.01 9.36 3.25
CA ILE A 194 -2.30 8.91 2.73
C ILE A 194 -2.41 7.40 2.89
N GLY A 195 -3.50 6.91 3.48
CA GLY A 195 -3.79 5.47 3.57
C GLY A 195 -4.13 4.98 4.97
N GLY A 196 -3.97 3.68 5.21
CA GLY A 196 -4.19 3.04 6.49
C GLY A 196 -2.98 3.18 7.41
N PHE A 197 -3.20 3.50 8.68
CA PHE A 197 -2.12 3.69 9.66
C PHE A 197 -2.02 2.53 10.66
N HIS A 198 -2.74 1.45 10.40
CA HIS A 198 -2.84 0.28 11.27
C HIS A 198 -3.20 0.64 12.73
N LEU A 199 -4.10 1.60 12.89
CA LEU A 199 -4.61 2.09 14.17
C LEU A 199 -6.09 1.72 14.35
N LEU A 200 -6.42 0.46 14.09
CA LEU A 200 -7.71 -0.14 14.41
C LEU A 200 -7.63 -0.75 15.82
N ASN A 201 -8.24 -0.10 16.79
CA ASN A 201 -8.17 -0.47 18.20
C ASN A 201 -6.72 -0.69 18.71
N PRO A 202 -5.80 0.27 18.49
CA PRO A 202 -4.40 0.13 18.85
C PRO A 202 -4.22 0.03 20.36
N ASN A 203 -3.16 -0.63 20.82
CA ASN A 203 -2.76 -0.54 22.21
C ASN A 203 -2.25 0.88 22.54
N LYS A 204 -2.21 1.20 23.84
CA LYS A 204 -1.83 2.54 24.32
C LYS A 204 -0.42 2.96 23.84
N ASN A 205 0.54 2.05 23.93
CA ASN A 205 1.94 2.33 23.55
C ASN A 205 2.07 2.69 22.06
N GLN A 206 1.40 1.93 21.20
CA GLN A 206 1.37 2.17 19.77
C GLN A 206 0.74 3.54 19.44
N LEU A 207 -0.46 3.81 20.00
CA LEU A 207 -1.13 5.08 19.73
C LEU A 207 -0.32 6.28 20.22
N GLU A 208 0.14 6.26 21.49
CA GLU A 208 0.93 7.35 22.07
C GLU A 208 2.27 7.55 21.34
N GLY A 209 2.96 6.46 20.97
CA GLY A 209 4.20 6.51 20.19
C GLY A 209 3.99 7.19 18.84
N THR A 210 2.96 6.76 18.10
CA THR A 210 2.60 7.35 16.80
C THR A 210 2.23 8.83 16.94
N LEU A 211 1.40 9.19 17.93
CA LEU A 211 1.04 10.60 18.17
C LEU A 211 2.25 11.47 18.50
N ASN A 212 3.14 11.00 19.34
CA ASN A 212 4.35 11.73 19.72
C ASN A 212 5.31 11.91 18.53
N TYR A 213 5.42 10.89 17.69
CA TYR A 213 6.18 10.96 16.45
C TYR A 213 5.60 12.00 15.49
N LEU A 214 4.29 11.94 15.19
CA LEU A 214 3.62 12.87 14.28
C LEU A 214 3.62 14.33 14.78
N LYS A 215 3.52 14.54 16.10
CA LYS A 215 3.68 15.86 16.70
C LYS A 215 5.07 16.48 16.45
N LYS A 216 6.12 15.66 16.42
CA LYS A 216 7.49 16.11 16.12
C LYS A 216 7.71 16.28 14.63
N LEU A 217 7.14 15.39 13.82
CA LEU A 217 7.25 15.39 12.37
C LEU A 217 6.54 16.60 11.75
N GLN A 218 5.37 16.97 12.27
CA GLN A 218 4.52 18.06 11.79
C GLN A 218 4.21 17.98 10.28
N PRO A 219 3.67 16.85 9.78
CA PRO A 219 3.24 16.78 8.39
C PRO A 219 2.16 17.83 8.13
N LYS A 220 2.11 18.38 6.93
CA LYS A 220 1.14 19.43 6.57
C LYS A 220 -0.29 18.90 6.63
N THR A 221 -0.50 17.66 6.16
CA THR A 221 -1.78 16.97 6.18
C THR A 221 -1.63 15.47 6.47
N LEU A 222 -2.72 14.85 6.93
CA LEU A 222 -2.89 13.40 7.06
C LEU A 222 -4.23 12.99 6.45
N HIS A 223 -4.23 12.07 5.51
CA HIS A 223 -5.40 11.42 4.93
C HIS A 223 -5.53 9.99 5.46
N ALA A 224 -5.70 9.86 6.80
CA ALA A 224 -5.81 8.57 7.47
C ALA A 224 -7.15 7.90 7.17
N CYS A 225 -7.12 6.67 6.65
CA CYS A 225 -8.33 5.92 6.27
C CYS A 225 -8.19 4.41 6.53
N HIS A 226 -9.01 3.59 5.90
CA HIS A 226 -8.96 2.14 5.87
C HIS A 226 -8.87 1.53 7.29
N CYS A 227 -7.74 0.96 7.68
CA CYS A 227 -7.49 0.33 8.99
C CYS A 227 -7.15 1.33 10.11
N THR A 228 -7.78 2.52 10.10
CA THR A 228 -7.64 3.56 11.15
C THR A 228 -9.02 3.92 11.69
N ASP A 229 -9.30 3.58 12.94
CA ASP A 229 -10.62 3.80 13.54
C ASP A 229 -10.88 5.28 13.87
N LEU A 230 -12.16 5.59 14.15
CA LEU A 230 -12.58 6.95 14.47
C LEU A 230 -11.89 7.50 15.73
N LYS A 231 -11.68 6.67 16.77
CA LYS A 231 -11.00 7.10 18.00
C LYS A 231 -9.57 7.50 17.73
N SER A 232 -8.87 6.71 16.91
CA SER A 232 -7.50 6.99 16.46
C SER A 232 -7.45 8.26 15.61
N LYS A 233 -8.39 8.47 14.69
CA LYS A 233 -8.50 9.71 13.90
C LYS A 233 -8.72 10.95 14.79
N ILE A 234 -9.58 10.86 15.80
CA ILE A 234 -9.80 11.93 16.79
C ILE A 234 -8.52 12.20 17.60
N ALA A 235 -7.75 11.16 17.94
CA ALA A 235 -6.47 11.35 18.62
C ALA A 235 -5.43 11.99 17.68
N LEU A 236 -5.33 11.54 16.44
CA LEU A 236 -4.44 12.07 15.41
C LEU A 236 -4.73 13.55 15.10
N SER A 237 -6.00 13.98 15.11
CA SER A 237 -6.39 15.37 14.87
C SER A 237 -5.85 16.37 15.92
N LYS A 238 -5.45 15.87 17.10
CA LYS A 238 -4.78 16.67 18.14
C LYS A 238 -3.27 16.81 17.90
N ALA A 239 -2.71 16.01 17.00
CA ALA A 239 -1.30 15.96 16.69
C ALA A 239 -0.97 16.57 15.31
N SER A 240 -1.90 16.51 14.36
CA SER A 240 -1.72 16.96 12.99
C SER A 240 -3.05 17.30 12.33
N ASN A 241 -2.98 17.95 11.16
CA ASN A 241 -4.15 18.32 10.35
C ASN A 241 -4.69 17.10 9.59
N ILE A 242 -5.75 16.47 10.13
CA ILE A 242 -6.44 15.35 9.47
C ILE A 242 -7.45 15.88 8.44
N GLN A 243 -7.46 15.24 7.27
CA GLN A 243 -8.40 15.48 6.19
C GLN A 243 -9.35 14.29 6.00
N GLU A 244 -10.52 14.56 5.43
CA GLU A 244 -11.50 13.53 5.09
C GLU A 244 -11.06 12.72 3.87
N VAL A 245 -11.34 11.42 3.89
CA VAL A 245 -11.03 10.50 2.78
C VAL A 245 -12.29 9.76 2.36
N GLY A 246 -12.53 9.72 1.05
CA GLY A 246 -13.63 8.98 0.45
C GLY A 246 -13.32 8.56 -0.97
N VAL A 247 -14.14 7.67 -1.51
CA VAL A 247 -14.06 7.28 -2.93
C VAL A 247 -14.29 8.50 -3.80
N GLY A 248 -13.41 8.71 -4.76
CA GLY A 248 -13.44 9.90 -5.64
C GLY A 248 -12.62 11.08 -5.14
N LEU A 249 -11.94 10.97 -3.99
CA LEU A 249 -10.98 11.99 -3.57
C LEU A 249 -9.84 12.09 -4.60
N VAL A 250 -9.59 13.30 -5.07
CA VAL A 250 -8.46 13.64 -5.94
C VAL A 250 -7.56 14.63 -5.21
N LEU A 251 -6.28 14.31 -5.15
CA LEU A 251 -5.26 15.15 -4.53
C LEU A 251 -4.21 15.47 -5.58
N ASP A 252 -3.79 16.73 -5.64
CA ASP A 252 -2.82 17.22 -6.61
C ASP A 252 -1.58 17.79 -5.90
N TYR A 253 -0.41 17.29 -6.29
CA TYR A 253 0.90 17.66 -5.72
C TYR A 253 1.86 18.03 -6.86
N GLN A 254 2.50 19.19 -6.75
CA GLN A 254 3.40 19.71 -7.80
C GLN A 254 4.89 19.44 -7.51
#